data_384e0cbcd221f13b1c07ba8c0ccca6aa
#
_entry.id   384e0cbcd221f13b1c07ba8c0ccca6aa
#
_cell.length_a   1.000
_cell.length_b   1.000
_cell.length_c   1.000
_cell.angle_alpha   90.00
_cell.angle_beta   90.00
_cell.angle_gamma   90.00
#
_symmetry.space_group_name_H-M   'P 1'
#
loop_
_entity.id
_entity.type
_entity.pdbx_description
1 polymer ?
#
loop_
_entity_poly.entity_id
_entity_poly.type
_entity_poly.pdbx_seq_one_letter_code
_entity_poly.pdbx_strand_id
1 'polypeptide(L)'
;MNAPQPAQLSPMPHVMNTYGRLPFALSHGRGCRVWDTEGREYLDALAGIAVNTLGHAHTKLVPALQDQVSKLIHCSNYYQVPLQEQLAAKLCELSGLKAAFFCNSGLEANEAALKIARKFGHDKGIARPEVIVYEKAFHGRSIATLSATGNPKVQQGFEPLVEGFVRVPLNDLAVVQQVADTNPNVVAVFLEVIQGEGGINPATNDYLRGLRALCDAKGWLLMLDEVQCGIGRTGRWFAHQWAGIQPDVMPLAKGLGSGVPIGAVVVGERAQHVLGPGNHGTTFGGNPLAMRAGVETLRIMEEDGLLANAAAMGTLLMDTLKARLADTAGVVAYRGEGLMIGVELARPCGVLLTRAADAGLLISVTADRVVRLLPPLIITAAEVAEIADRLVPLIQAFLAEEAAA
;
A
#
# COMPACT_ATOMS: atom_id res chain seq x y z
N MET A 1 -18.47 -43.11 6.49
CA MET A 1 -19.13 -41.80 6.55
C MET A 1 -18.38 -40.92 5.55
N ASN A 2 -19.04 -40.53 4.45
CA ASN A 2 -18.43 -39.64 3.45
C ASN A 2 -18.18 -38.29 4.09
N ALA A 3 -16.96 -37.78 3.95
CA ALA A 3 -16.66 -36.41 4.33
C ALA A 3 -17.65 -35.46 3.60
N PRO A 4 -18.19 -34.44 4.27
CA PRO A 4 -19.06 -33.49 3.58
C PRO A 4 -18.31 -32.86 2.42
N GLN A 5 -18.90 -32.92 1.23
CA GLN A 5 -18.36 -32.17 0.08
C GLN A 5 -18.37 -30.69 0.45
N PRO A 6 -17.28 -29.95 0.15
CA PRO A 6 -17.27 -28.52 0.40
C PRO A 6 -18.46 -27.87 -0.33
N ALA A 7 -19.20 -27.02 0.38
CA ALA A 7 -20.32 -26.31 -0.20
C ALA A 7 -19.83 -25.52 -1.42
N GLN A 8 -20.38 -25.81 -2.59
CA GLN A 8 -20.09 -25.02 -3.77
C GLN A 8 -20.62 -23.61 -3.54
N LEU A 9 -19.73 -22.62 -3.51
CA LEU A 9 -20.14 -21.21 -3.48
C LEU A 9 -21.12 -20.96 -4.62
N SER A 10 -22.20 -20.25 -4.29
CA SER A 10 -23.15 -19.82 -5.32
C SER A 10 -22.42 -19.00 -6.38
N PRO A 11 -22.65 -19.25 -7.67
CA PRO A 11 -22.11 -18.43 -8.74
C PRO A 11 -22.43 -16.95 -8.49
N MET A 12 -21.52 -16.03 -8.80
CA MET A 12 -21.76 -14.58 -8.73
C MET A 12 -22.00 -14.02 -10.15
N PRO A 13 -23.10 -14.37 -10.82
CA PRO A 13 -23.30 -14.11 -12.24
C PRO A 13 -23.46 -12.62 -12.57
N HIS A 14 -23.76 -11.79 -11.56
CA HIS A 14 -23.95 -10.35 -11.72
C HIS A 14 -22.69 -9.53 -11.37
N VAL A 15 -21.60 -10.17 -10.95
CA VAL A 15 -20.33 -9.50 -10.64
C VAL A 15 -19.32 -9.80 -11.74
N MET A 16 -18.77 -8.77 -12.38
CA MET A 16 -17.75 -8.94 -13.41
C MET A 16 -16.57 -9.75 -12.87
N ASN A 17 -16.11 -10.71 -13.65
CA ASN A 17 -15.01 -11.61 -13.26
C ASN A 17 -13.65 -10.95 -13.50
N THR A 18 -13.35 -9.89 -12.74
CA THR A 18 -12.09 -9.13 -12.80
C THR A 18 -11.05 -9.63 -11.80
N TYR A 19 -11.38 -10.58 -10.94
CA TYR A 19 -10.51 -11.12 -9.89
C TYR A 19 -10.52 -12.64 -9.86
N GLY A 20 -9.34 -13.26 -9.68
CA GLY A 20 -9.21 -14.68 -9.33
C GLY A 20 -9.55 -14.88 -7.84
N ARG A 21 -10.81 -15.20 -7.54
CA ARG A 21 -11.28 -15.40 -6.16
C ARG A 21 -10.96 -16.79 -5.65
N LEU A 22 -10.57 -16.88 -4.37
CA LEU A 22 -10.52 -18.16 -3.66
C LEU A 22 -11.94 -18.72 -3.46
N PRO A 23 -12.10 -20.05 -3.38
CA PRO A 23 -13.41 -20.72 -3.37
C PRO A 23 -14.08 -20.73 -1.98
N PHE A 24 -14.07 -19.60 -1.26
CA PHE A 24 -14.79 -19.40 0.00
C PHE A 24 -15.19 -17.93 0.16
N ALA A 25 -16.18 -17.66 1.01
CA ALA A 25 -16.67 -16.32 1.32
C ALA A 25 -16.42 -15.98 2.78
N LEU A 26 -15.77 -14.85 3.05
CA LEU A 26 -15.58 -14.36 4.43
C LEU A 26 -16.88 -13.73 4.94
N SER A 27 -17.22 -13.98 6.19
CA SER A 27 -18.44 -13.49 6.85
C SER A 27 -18.17 -12.41 7.88
N HIS A 28 -17.19 -12.60 8.74
CA HIS A 28 -16.84 -11.66 9.81
C HIS A 28 -15.36 -11.81 10.21
N GLY A 29 -14.87 -10.89 11.04
CA GLY A 29 -13.52 -10.92 11.57
C GLY A 29 -13.40 -10.29 12.94
N ARG A 30 -12.34 -10.65 13.67
CA ARG A 30 -11.99 -10.06 14.97
C ARG A 30 -10.46 -10.08 15.16
N GLY A 31 -9.86 -8.93 15.43
CA GLY A 31 -8.40 -8.83 15.56
C GLY A 31 -7.71 -9.26 14.28
N CYS A 32 -6.76 -10.17 14.36
CA CYS A 32 -6.05 -10.74 13.20
C CYS A 32 -6.73 -11.97 12.59
N ARG A 33 -7.97 -12.28 12.96
CA ARG A 33 -8.66 -13.47 12.48
C ARG A 33 -9.93 -13.13 11.72
N VAL A 34 -10.24 -13.97 10.74
CA VAL A 34 -11.48 -13.90 9.95
C VAL A 34 -12.10 -15.29 9.84
N TRP A 35 -13.42 -15.33 9.68
CA TRP A 35 -14.18 -16.56 9.51
C TRP A 35 -14.94 -16.52 8.20
N ASP A 36 -15.00 -17.66 7.53
CA ASP A 36 -15.85 -17.82 6.35
C ASP A 36 -17.32 -18.11 6.73
N THR A 37 -18.15 -18.25 5.71
CA THR A 37 -19.59 -18.55 5.87
C THR A 37 -19.86 -19.96 6.39
N GLU A 38 -18.86 -20.85 6.40
CA GLU A 38 -18.93 -22.20 6.95
C GLU A 38 -18.39 -22.26 8.40
N GLY A 39 -17.92 -21.13 8.93
CA GLY A 39 -17.38 -21.01 10.29
C GLY A 39 -15.92 -21.42 10.42
N ARG A 40 -15.21 -21.65 9.31
CA ARG A 40 -13.78 -21.93 9.33
C ARG A 40 -12.99 -20.65 9.61
N GLU A 41 -12.03 -20.75 10.53
CA GLU A 41 -11.17 -19.67 10.96
C GLU A 41 -9.89 -19.57 10.11
N TYR A 42 -9.48 -18.34 9.83
CA TYR A 42 -8.22 -18.02 9.16
C TYR A 42 -7.46 -16.96 9.95
N LEU A 43 -6.15 -17.13 10.09
CA LEU A 43 -5.24 -16.06 10.50
C LEU A 43 -4.97 -15.15 9.29
N ASP A 44 -5.29 -13.86 9.42
CA ASP A 44 -5.16 -12.88 8.34
C ASP A 44 -3.77 -12.25 8.32
N ALA A 45 -2.86 -12.81 7.51
CA ALA A 45 -1.54 -12.24 7.27
C ALA A 45 -1.51 -11.34 6.02
N LEU A 46 -2.68 -10.86 5.54
CA LEU A 46 -2.83 -9.97 4.38
C LEU A 46 -3.49 -8.64 4.72
N ALA A 47 -4.40 -8.62 5.70
CA ALA A 47 -5.14 -7.45 6.17
C ALA A 47 -5.82 -6.65 5.03
N GLY A 48 -6.45 -7.36 4.07
CA GLY A 48 -7.07 -6.71 2.91
C GLY A 48 -6.07 -6.00 1.98
N ILE A 49 -4.84 -6.46 1.92
CA ILE A 49 -3.67 -5.83 1.25
C ILE A 49 -3.25 -4.54 1.99
N ALA A 50 -2.82 -4.69 3.25
CA ALA A 50 -2.39 -3.60 4.14
C ALA A 50 -3.46 -2.55 4.43
N VAL A 51 -4.75 -2.90 4.38
CA VAL A 51 -5.87 -1.99 4.62
C VAL A 51 -6.32 -2.02 6.08
N ASN A 52 -6.50 -3.21 6.66
CA ASN A 52 -7.03 -3.39 8.01
C ASN A 52 -5.92 -3.22 9.06
N THR A 53 -5.45 -1.99 9.22
CA THR A 53 -4.32 -1.64 10.12
C THR A 53 -4.58 -2.06 11.56
N LEU A 54 -5.80 -1.80 12.05
CA LEU A 54 -6.24 -2.13 13.40
C LEU A 54 -6.86 -3.54 13.51
N GLY A 55 -6.72 -4.36 12.46
CA GLY A 55 -7.42 -5.65 12.38
C GLY A 55 -8.93 -5.48 12.17
N HIS A 56 -9.65 -6.58 12.38
CA HIS A 56 -11.09 -6.66 12.15
C HIS A 56 -11.88 -6.34 13.44
N ALA A 57 -13.03 -5.65 13.29
CA ALA A 57 -13.98 -5.32 14.36
C ALA A 57 -13.30 -4.69 15.60
N HIS A 58 -12.38 -3.73 15.39
CA HIS A 58 -11.63 -3.12 16.48
C HIS A 58 -12.52 -2.41 17.49
N THR A 59 -12.32 -2.69 18.77
CA THR A 59 -13.22 -2.30 19.88
C THR A 59 -13.34 -0.80 20.12
N LYS A 60 -12.33 0.00 19.72
CA LYS A 60 -12.36 1.47 19.79
C LYS A 60 -12.87 2.09 18.47
N LEU A 61 -12.54 1.49 17.30
CA LEU A 61 -12.91 2.05 15.99
C LEU A 61 -14.41 1.87 15.72
N VAL A 62 -14.96 0.67 15.95
CA VAL A 62 -16.37 0.36 15.62
C VAL A 62 -17.35 1.30 16.32
N PRO A 63 -17.27 1.57 17.65
CA PRO A 63 -18.17 2.54 18.29
C PRO A 63 -18.03 3.96 17.72
N ALA A 64 -16.82 4.39 17.37
CA ALA A 64 -16.59 5.72 16.80
C ALA A 64 -17.27 5.86 15.42
N LEU A 65 -17.21 4.81 14.59
CA LEU A 65 -17.91 4.79 13.31
C LEU A 65 -19.43 4.72 13.48
N GLN A 66 -19.93 3.93 14.43
CA GLN A 66 -21.37 3.87 14.75
C GLN A 66 -21.91 5.23 15.21
N ASP A 67 -21.17 5.93 16.06
CA ASP A 67 -21.49 7.30 16.47
C ASP A 67 -21.54 8.25 15.25
N GLN A 68 -20.53 8.19 14.38
CA GLN A 68 -20.48 9.06 13.20
C GLN A 68 -21.59 8.77 12.19
N VAL A 69 -21.89 7.49 11.94
CA VAL A 69 -22.99 7.08 11.05
C VAL A 69 -24.35 7.61 11.56
N SER A 70 -24.54 7.68 12.87
CA SER A 70 -25.79 8.21 13.47
C SER A 70 -25.93 9.73 13.34
N LYS A 71 -24.86 10.46 12.97
CA LYS A 71 -24.84 11.93 12.86
C LYS A 71 -24.87 12.40 11.41
N LEU A 72 -23.81 12.11 10.67
CA LEU A 72 -23.63 12.61 9.30
C LEU A 72 -22.61 11.73 8.55
N ILE A 73 -23.04 11.09 7.48
CA ILE A 73 -22.18 10.26 6.64
C ILE A 73 -21.50 11.12 5.57
N HIS A 74 -22.25 11.99 4.89
CA HIS A 74 -21.76 12.82 3.79
C HIS A 74 -22.50 14.17 3.76
N CYS A 75 -21.82 15.24 3.32
CA CYS A 75 -22.43 16.57 3.18
C CYS A 75 -21.89 17.43 2.03
N SER A 76 -20.99 16.94 1.18
CA SER A 76 -20.27 17.71 0.15
C SER A 76 -19.19 18.66 0.71
N ASN A 77 -18.18 18.91 -0.13
CA ASN A 77 -17.11 19.89 0.13
C ASN A 77 -17.55 21.37 -0.11
N TYR A 78 -18.82 21.61 -0.36
CA TYR A 78 -19.38 22.97 -0.26
C TYR A 78 -19.43 23.49 1.17
N TYR A 79 -19.40 22.61 2.15
CA TYR A 79 -19.43 22.95 3.56
C TYR A 79 -18.13 22.58 4.25
N GLN A 80 -17.81 23.28 5.32
CA GLN A 80 -16.68 22.92 6.16
C GLN A 80 -16.98 21.63 6.94
N VAL A 81 -16.04 20.71 6.96
CA VAL A 81 -16.08 19.46 7.72
C VAL A 81 -14.95 19.50 8.76
N PRO A 82 -15.25 19.78 10.05
CA PRO A 82 -14.20 19.92 11.07
C PRO A 82 -13.26 18.72 11.17
N LEU A 83 -13.77 17.50 10.90
CA LEU A 83 -12.96 16.29 10.89
C LEU A 83 -11.91 16.26 9.76
N GLN A 84 -12.13 16.98 8.64
CA GLN A 84 -11.10 17.15 7.60
C GLN A 84 -9.90 17.92 8.16
N GLU A 85 -10.16 19.05 8.81
CA GLU A 85 -9.10 19.84 9.41
C GLU A 85 -8.36 19.06 10.51
N GLN A 86 -9.08 18.34 11.36
CA GLN A 86 -8.49 17.51 12.41
C GLN A 86 -7.56 16.42 11.82
N LEU A 87 -8.00 15.72 10.78
CA LEU A 87 -7.18 14.69 10.14
C LEU A 87 -6.01 15.31 9.36
N ALA A 88 -6.24 16.41 8.64
CA ALA A 88 -5.19 17.12 7.90
C ALA A 88 -4.10 17.64 8.83
N ALA A 89 -4.47 18.31 9.93
CA ALA A 89 -3.53 18.79 10.93
C ALA A 89 -2.67 17.66 11.51
N LYS A 90 -3.30 16.50 11.83
CA LYS A 90 -2.56 15.34 12.35
C LYS A 90 -1.61 14.76 11.29
N LEU A 91 -2.04 14.61 10.05
CA LEU A 91 -1.17 14.14 8.96
C LEU A 91 0.00 15.10 8.69
N CYS A 92 -0.25 16.40 8.74
CA CYS A 92 0.81 17.41 8.60
C CYS A 92 1.79 17.38 9.78
N GLU A 93 1.30 17.23 11.01
CA GLU A 93 2.14 17.06 12.21
C GLU A 93 3.07 15.85 12.07
N LEU A 94 2.52 14.69 11.72
CA LEU A 94 3.27 13.42 11.64
C LEU A 94 4.27 13.39 10.48
N SER A 95 3.97 14.06 9.37
CA SER A 95 4.81 14.09 8.16
C SER A 95 5.74 15.31 8.09
N GLY A 96 5.44 16.38 8.82
CA GLY A 96 6.08 17.68 8.66
C GLY A 96 5.67 18.43 7.38
N LEU A 97 4.70 17.93 6.63
CA LEU A 97 4.15 18.57 5.43
C LEU A 97 3.14 19.69 5.81
N LYS A 98 2.50 20.34 4.82
CA LYS A 98 1.80 21.61 5.03
C LYS A 98 0.29 21.55 4.85
N ALA A 99 -0.21 20.71 3.94
CA ALA A 99 -1.64 20.66 3.64
C ALA A 99 -2.03 19.26 3.13
N ALA A 100 -3.31 18.92 3.22
CA ALA A 100 -3.84 17.67 2.70
C ALA A 100 -5.08 17.91 1.82
N PHE A 101 -5.19 17.12 0.76
CA PHE A 101 -6.41 16.92 -0.02
C PHE A 101 -6.93 15.51 0.24
N PHE A 102 -8.25 15.36 0.44
CA PHE A 102 -8.87 14.07 0.71
C PHE A 102 -9.67 13.54 -0.48
N CYS A 103 -9.55 12.23 -0.72
CA CYS A 103 -10.26 11.48 -1.74
C CYS A 103 -10.70 10.11 -1.18
N ASN A 104 -11.00 9.10 -2.03
CA ASN A 104 -11.61 7.86 -1.57
C ASN A 104 -10.70 6.63 -1.71
N SER A 105 -9.59 6.76 -2.40
CA SER A 105 -8.70 5.63 -2.71
C SER A 105 -7.28 6.10 -3.00
N GLY A 106 -6.32 5.16 -2.96
CA GLY A 106 -4.93 5.41 -3.37
C GLY A 106 -4.81 5.78 -4.86
N LEU A 107 -5.70 5.22 -5.70
CA LEU A 107 -5.77 5.59 -7.10
C LEU A 107 -6.09 7.08 -7.29
N GLU A 108 -7.11 7.60 -6.60
CA GLU A 108 -7.48 9.02 -6.66
C GLU A 108 -6.40 9.92 -6.05
N ALA A 109 -5.72 9.45 -4.99
CA ALA A 109 -4.59 10.15 -4.40
C ALA A 109 -3.43 10.26 -5.40
N ASN A 110 -3.11 9.18 -6.12
CA ASN A 110 -2.08 9.17 -7.15
C ASN A 110 -2.47 10.01 -8.38
N GLU A 111 -3.73 10.03 -8.79
CA GLU A 111 -4.23 10.96 -9.83
C GLU A 111 -4.02 12.42 -9.43
N ALA A 112 -4.33 12.76 -8.18
CA ALA A 112 -4.11 14.12 -7.68
C ALA A 112 -2.61 14.47 -7.67
N ALA A 113 -1.73 13.55 -7.25
CA ALA A 113 -0.28 13.74 -7.28
C ALA A 113 0.25 13.97 -8.70
N LEU A 114 -0.22 13.18 -9.68
CA LEU A 114 0.16 13.36 -11.09
C LEU A 114 -0.34 14.71 -11.65
N LYS A 115 -1.56 15.14 -11.26
CA LYS A 115 -2.08 16.46 -11.63
C LYS A 115 -1.26 17.60 -11.00
N ILE A 116 -0.84 17.46 -9.74
CA ILE A 116 0.07 18.40 -9.09
C ILE A 116 1.37 18.52 -9.89
N ALA A 117 2.01 17.39 -10.24
CA ALA A 117 3.26 17.40 -11.00
C ALA A 117 3.10 18.11 -12.36
N ARG A 118 2.04 17.78 -13.11
CA ARG A 118 1.79 18.40 -14.41
C ARG A 118 1.56 19.91 -14.30
N LYS A 119 0.67 20.31 -13.38
CA LYS A 119 0.38 21.73 -13.19
C LYS A 119 1.61 22.50 -12.70
N PHE A 120 2.37 21.93 -11.77
CA PHE A 120 3.64 22.49 -11.31
C PHE A 120 4.63 22.74 -12.47
N GLY A 121 4.72 21.83 -13.43
CA GLY A 121 5.52 22.00 -14.62
C GLY A 121 5.00 23.11 -15.53
N HIS A 122 3.70 23.15 -15.78
CA HIS A 122 3.10 24.22 -16.59
C HIS A 122 3.26 25.58 -15.93
N ASP A 123 3.13 25.69 -14.61
CA ASP A 123 3.35 26.92 -13.85
C ASP A 123 4.81 27.43 -13.96
N LYS A 124 5.75 26.52 -14.29
CA LYS A 124 7.15 26.84 -14.62
C LYS A 124 7.40 27.06 -16.11
N GLY A 125 6.38 27.09 -16.94
CA GLY A 125 6.50 27.30 -18.38
C GLY A 125 6.93 26.08 -19.19
N ILE A 126 6.96 24.88 -18.60
CA ILE A 126 7.29 23.64 -19.30
C ILE A 126 6.03 23.16 -20.05
N ALA A 127 6.10 23.18 -21.39
CA ALA A 127 4.94 22.89 -22.24
C ALA A 127 4.50 21.41 -22.20
N ARG A 128 5.43 20.50 -21.96
CA ARG A 128 5.18 19.04 -21.88
C ARG A 128 5.86 18.47 -20.62
N PRO A 129 5.30 18.71 -19.43
CA PRO A 129 5.86 18.22 -18.17
C PRO A 129 5.94 16.70 -18.16
N GLU A 130 7.09 16.16 -17.76
CA GLU A 130 7.31 14.74 -17.62
C GLU A 130 7.64 14.34 -16.18
N VAL A 131 7.23 13.13 -15.81
CA VAL A 131 7.44 12.54 -14.49
C VAL A 131 8.26 11.27 -14.63
N ILE A 132 9.36 11.17 -13.87
CA ILE A 132 10.11 9.92 -13.75
C ILE A 132 9.30 8.94 -12.91
N VAL A 133 9.05 7.75 -13.46
CA VAL A 133 8.36 6.62 -12.82
C VAL A 133 9.21 5.36 -12.92
N TYR A 134 8.83 4.29 -12.23
CA TYR A 134 9.71 3.15 -12.05
C TYR A 134 9.16 1.86 -12.66
N GLU A 135 10.09 1.01 -13.13
CA GLU A 135 9.79 -0.38 -13.44
C GLU A 135 9.20 -1.08 -12.22
N LYS A 136 8.26 -2.00 -12.44
CA LYS A 136 7.55 -2.77 -11.41
C LYS A 136 6.73 -1.94 -10.42
N ALA A 137 6.64 -0.60 -10.58
CA ALA A 137 5.77 0.22 -9.75
C ALA A 137 4.29 -0.09 -9.97
N PHE A 138 3.47 0.15 -8.95
CA PHE A 138 2.02 0.10 -9.02
C PHE A 138 1.40 1.35 -8.40
N HIS A 139 0.72 2.16 -9.20
CA HIS A 139 0.12 3.42 -8.75
C HIS A 139 -1.41 3.46 -8.91
N GLY A 140 -2.02 2.44 -9.53
CA GLY A 140 -3.48 2.39 -9.71
C GLY A 140 -3.91 1.83 -11.06
N ARG A 141 -5.22 1.89 -11.33
CA ARG A 141 -5.87 1.31 -12.50
C ARG A 141 -6.67 2.33 -13.33
N SER A 142 -6.67 3.63 -13.00
CA SER A 142 -7.14 4.68 -13.92
C SER A 142 -6.16 4.83 -15.09
N ILE A 143 -6.57 5.42 -16.19
CA ILE A 143 -5.72 5.49 -17.38
C ILE A 143 -4.39 6.19 -17.08
N ALA A 144 -4.36 7.28 -16.29
CA ALA A 144 -3.11 7.96 -15.98
C ALA A 144 -2.25 7.18 -14.97
N THR A 145 -2.82 6.66 -13.87
CA THR A 145 -2.05 5.85 -12.91
C THR A 145 -1.62 4.51 -13.49
N LEU A 146 -2.41 3.92 -14.40
CA LEU A 146 -2.05 2.75 -15.18
C LEU A 146 -0.83 3.02 -16.08
N SER A 147 -0.79 4.19 -16.72
CA SER A 147 0.34 4.62 -17.55
C SER A 147 1.62 4.83 -16.73
N ALA A 148 1.50 5.32 -15.48
CA ALA A 148 2.61 5.46 -14.55
C ALA A 148 3.07 4.10 -13.97
N THR A 149 2.16 3.12 -13.87
CA THR A 149 2.43 1.77 -13.35
C THR A 149 3.45 1.02 -14.23
N GLY A 150 4.48 0.42 -13.61
CA GLY A 150 5.61 -0.24 -14.27
C GLY A 150 5.39 -1.72 -14.62
N ASN A 151 4.17 -2.11 -15.00
CA ASN A 151 3.81 -3.49 -15.33
C ASN A 151 3.10 -3.56 -16.68
N PRO A 152 3.78 -3.97 -17.77
CA PRO A 152 3.20 -4.05 -19.11
C PRO A 152 1.97 -4.99 -19.20
N LYS A 153 1.91 -6.06 -18.37
CA LYS A 153 0.78 -7.00 -18.40
C LYS A 153 -0.56 -6.33 -18.07
N VAL A 154 -0.56 -5.30 -17.21
CA VAL A 154 -1.79 -4.59 -16.82
C VAL A 154 -2.13 -3.41 -17.73
N GLN A 155 -1.19 -3.02 -18.61
CA GLN A 155 -1.38 -1.94 -19.59
C GLN A 155 -1.93 -2.45 -20.93
N GLN A 156 -1.67 -3.71 -21.24
CA GLN A 156 -2.06 -4.34 -22.50
C GLN A 156 -3.58 -4.25 -22.73
N GLY A 157 -3.96 -3.70 -23.89
CA GLY A 157 -5.36 -3.52 -24.31
C GLY A 157 -6.01 -2.22 -23.83
N PHE A 158 -5.23 -1.32 -23.19
CA PHE A 158 -5.70 -0.01 -22.72
C PHE A 158 -4.98 1.16 -23.42
N GLU A 159 -4.23 0.88 -24.49
CA GLU A 159 -3.59 1.88 -25.30
C GLU A 159 -4.61 2.74 -26.10
N PRO A 160 -4.30 4.02 -26.40
CA PRO A 160 -3.05 4.70 -26.14
C PRO A 160 -2.92 5.10 -24.65
N LEU A 161 -1.72 4.86 -24.08
CA LEU A 161 -1.41 5.27 -22.73
C LEU A 161 -1.21 6.80 -22.65
N VAL A 162 -1.35 7.36 -21.45
CA VAL A 162 -1.08 8.77 -21.21
C VAL A 162 0.43 9.03 -21.31
N GLU A 163 0.81 10.01 -22.14
CA GLU A 163 2.18 10.47 -22.30
C GLU A 163 2.69 11.29 -21.09
N GLY A 164 4.01 11.50 -21.04
CA GLY A 164 4.68 12.32 -20.02
C GLY A 164 5.25 11.50 -18.88
N PHE A 165 5.60 10.24 -19.13
CA PHE A 165 6.29 9.38 -18.17
C PHE A 165 7.63 8.88 -18.72
N VAL A 166 8.70 9.07 -17.93
CA VAL A 166 10.04 8.52 -18.18
C VAL A 166 10.26 7.37 -17.21
N ARG A 167 10.43 6.15 -17.73
CA ARG A 167 10.54 4.95 -16.90
C ARG A 167 11.99 4.56 -16.66
N VAL A 168 12.36 4.32 -15.40
CA VAL A 168 13.71 3.97 -14.96
C VAL A 168 13.71 2.77 -14.00
N PRO A 169 14.83 2.05 -13.85
CA PRO A 169 14.97 1.01 -12.81
C PRO A 169 15.03 1.61 -11.41
N LEU A 170 14.55 0.87 -10.40
CA LEU A 170 14.65 1.26 -8.99
C LEU A 170 16.09 1.08 -8.49
N ASN A 171 16.54 1.95 -7.58
CA ASN A 171 17.87 1.93 -6.95
C ASN A 171 19.04 2.21 -7.91
N ASP A 172 18.79 2.79 -9.09
CA ASP A 172 19.83 3.25 -10.01
C ASP A 172 19.80 4.79 -10.15
N LEU A 173 20.54 5.47 -9.26
CA LEU A 173 20.61 6.93 -9.27
C LEU A 173 21.34 7.48 -10.51
N ALA A 174 22.26 6.70 -11.10
CA ALA A 174 22.99 7.14 -12.28
C ALA A 174 22.08 7.30 -13.50
N VAL A 175 21.11 6.38 -13.68
CA VAL A 175 20.10 6.50 -14.74
C VAL A 175 19.21 7.70 -14.51
N VAL A 176 18.78 7.98 -13.27
CA VAL A 176 17.99 9.18 -12.98
C VAL A 176 18.79 10.44 -13.24
N GLN A 177 20.08 10.47 -12.89
CA GLN A 177 20.99 11.58 -13.19
C GLN A 177 21.15 11.77 -14.71
N GLN A 178 21.30 10.71 -15.47
CA GLN A 178 21.38 10.79 -16.94
C GLN A 178 20.11 11.41 -17.55
N VAL A 179 18.92 11.01 -17.06
CA VAL A 179 17.65 11.63 -17.46
C VAL A 179 17.65 13.11 -17.08
N ALA A 180 18.13 13.45 -15.88
CA ALA A 180 18.21 14.82 -15.41
C ALA A 180 19.11 15.74 -16.25
N ASP A 181 20.13 15.18 -16.88
CA ASP A 181 21.09 15.93 -17.71
C ASP A 181 20.65 16.04 -19.17
N THR A 182 19.76 15.16 -19.63
CA THR A 182 19.35 15.10 -21.04
C THR A 182 17.91 15.49 -21.30
N ASN A 183 17.05 15.51 -20.29
CA ASN A 183 15.61 15.78 -20.44
C ASN A 183 15.16 17.01 -19.62
N PRO A 184 15.00 18.18 -20.28
CA PRO A 184 14.61 19.41 -19.60
C PRO A 184 13.12 19.47 -19.22
N ASN A 185 12.29 18.50 -19.66
CA ASN A 185 10.86 18.47 -19.40
C ASN A 185 10.49 17.82 -18.07
N VAL A 186 11.45 17.15 -17.42
CA VAL A 186 11.19 16.49 -16.13
C VAL A 186 10.87 17.50 -15.04
N VAL A 187 9.80 17.26 -14.32
CA VAL A 187 9.30 18.13 -13.25
C VAL A 187 9.16 17.43 -11.90
N ALA A 188 9.16 16.09 -11.90
CA ALA A 188 8.98 15.29 -10.70
C ALA A 188 9.56 13.89 -10.84
N VAL A 189 9.86 13.28 -9.71
CA VAL A 189 10.12 11.84 -9.55
C VAL A 189 8.98 11.26 -8.72
N PHE A 190 8.39 10.15 -9.17
CA PHE A 190 7.27 9.49 -8.50
C PHE A 190 7.53 8.00 -8.31
N LEU A 191 7.63 7.55 -7.04
CA LEU A 191 7.92 6.16 -6.69
C LEU A 191 7.21 5.71 -5.43
N GLU A 192 7.02 4.38 -5.31
CA GLU A 192 6.75 3.74 -4.02
C GLU A 192 8.06 3.62 -3.23
N VAL A 193 8.06 3.98 -1.94
CA VAL A 193 9.24 3.78 -1.06
C VAL A 193 9.56 2.28 -0.91
N ILE A 194 8.52 1.44 -0.89
CA ILE A 194 8.62 -0.01 -1.03
C ILE A 194 7.59 -0.43 -2.08
N GLN A 195 8.04 -0.93 -3.22
CA GLN A 195 7.14 -1.43 -4.26
C GLN A 195 6.36 -2.63 -3.74
N GLY A 196 5.04 -2.50 -3.62
CA GLY A 196 4.18 -3.55 -3.08
C GLY A 196 3.92 -4.67 -4.07
N GLU A 197 3.25 -4.35 -5.16
CA GLU A 197 2.86 -5.31 -6.21
C GLU A 197 4.06 -5.78 -7.04
N GLY A 198 5.12 -5.00 -7.10
CA GLY A 198 6.37 -5.31 -7.79
C GLY A 198 7.23 -6.38 -7.13
N GLY A 199 6.86 -6.89 -5.94
CA GLY A 199 7.58 -7.98 -5.26
C GLY A 199 8.27 -7.57 -3.96
N ILE A 200 7.74 -6.60 -3.23
CA ILE A 200 8.30 -6.05 -2.00
C ILE A 200 9.75 -5.60 -2.23
N ASN A 201 9.91 -4.60 -3.09
CA ASN A 201 11.23 -4.06 -3.42
C ASN A 201 11.45 -2.71 -2.73
N PRO A 202 12.25 -2.64 -1.65
CA PRO A 202 12.57 -1.37 -1.01
C PRO A 202 13.50 -0.50 -1.86
N ALA A 203 13.20 0.79 -1.95
CA ALA A 203 14.19 1.79 -2.28
C ALA A 203 15.19 1.90 -1.13
N THR A 204 16.50 1.90 -1.43
CA THR A 204 17.50 2.04 -0.37
C THR A 204 17.48 3.45 0.21
N ASN A 205 17.86 3.60 1.49
CA ASN A 205 17.89 4.91 2.12
C ASN A 205 18.86 5.87 1.42
N ASP A 206 19.99 5.38 0.93
CA ASP A 206 20.97 6.19 0.17
C ASP A 206 20.39 6.64 -1.17
N TYR A 207 19.67 5.77 -1.87
CA TYR A 207 18.98 6.11 -3.10
C TYR A 207 17.93 7.22 -2.86
N LEU A 208 17.09 7.09 -1.82
CA LEU A 208 16.10 8.10 -1.46
C LEU A 208 16.75 9.44 -1.11
N ARG A 209 17.86 9.44 -0.36
CA ARG A 209 18.64 10.65 -0.07
C ARG A 209 19.22 11.27 -1.34
N GLY A 210 19.75 10.45 -2.25
CA GLY A 210 20.24 10.89 -3.55
C GLY A 210 19.15 11.52 -4.42
N LEU A 211 17.96 10.89 -4.47
CA LEU A 211 16.81 11.45 -5.18
C LEU A 211 16.36 12.80 -4.58
N ARG A 212 16.33 12.93 -3.24
CA ARG A 212 15.97 14.20 -2.60
C ARG A 212 16.94 15.30 -3.01
N ALA A 213 18.26 15.04 -2.90
CA ALA A 213 19.28 15.99 -3.30
C ALA A 213 19.18 16.38 -4.79
N LEU A 214 18.94 15.42 -5.67
CA LEU A 214 18.77 15.67 -7.10
C LEU A 214 17.52 16.50 -7.38
N CYS A 215 16.38 16.16 -6.77
CA CYS A 215 15.14 16.93 -6.93
C CYS A 215 15.30 18.36 -6.42
N ASP A 216 16.06 18.58 -5.35
CA ASP A 216 16.36 19.93 -4.84
C ASP A 216 17.22 20.71 -5.84
N ALA A 217 18.28 20.10 -6.35
CA ALA A 217 19.18 20.74 -7.32
C ALA A 217 18.49 21.10 -8.66
N LYS A 218 17.59 20.24 -9.14
CA LYS A 218 16.86 20.45 -10.39
C LYS A 218 15.55 21.22 -10.20
N GLY A 219 15.14 21.49 -8.97
CA GLY A 219 13.86 22.13 -8.65
C GLY A 219 12.64 21.26 -9.00
N TRP A 220 12.77 19.96 -8.95
CA TRP A 220 11.71 18.96 -9.17
C TRP A 220 10.94 18.66 -7.90
N LEU A 221 9.73 18.10 -8.04
CA LEU A 221 9.00 17.52 -6.92
C LEU A 221 9.48 16.08 -6.68
N LEU A 222 9.76 15.73 -5.43
CA LEU A 222 9.89 14.35 -5.00
C LEU A 222 8.52 13.89 -4.48
N MET A 223 7.90 12.94 -5.18
CA MET A 223 6.58 12.38 -4.86
C MET A 223 6.75 10.93 -4.42
N LEU A 224 6.36 10.64 -3.18
CA LEU A 224 6.51 9.33 -2.58
C LEU A 224 5.14 8.70 -2.33
N ASP A 225 4.84 7.64 -3.09
CA ASP A 225 3.63 6.84 -2.91
C ASP A 225 3.76 5.99 -1.64
N GLU A 226 3.08 6.42 -0.60
CA GLU A 226 3.00 5.76 0.71
C GLU A 226 1.65 5.04 0.91
N VAL A 227 0.93 4.77 -0.16
CA VAL A 227 -0.39 4.11 -0.12
C VAL A 227 -0.31 2.73 0.54
N GLN A 228 0.75 1.97 0.31
CA GLN A 228 0.90 0.65 0.92
C GLN A 228 1.89 0.63 2.08
N CYS A 229 2.99 1.36 2.00
CA CYS A 229 4.07 1.33 3.00
C CYS A 229 3.93 2.37 4.12
N GLY A 230 3.01 3.35 3.97
CA GLY A 230 2.73 4.36 4.99
C GLY A 230 1.85 3.87 6.14
N ILE A 231 1.44 4.82 6.96
CA ILE A 231 0.52 4.61 8.09
C ILE A 231 0.97 3.47 9.00
N GLY A 232 2.21 3.56 9.48
CA GLY A 232 2.76 2.66 10.49
C GLY A 232 3.26 1.30 9.99
N ARG A 233 3.02 0.94 8.73
CA ARG A 233 3.30 -0.38 8.17
C ARG A 233 4.74 -0.84 8.35
N THR A 234 5.70 0.09 8.23
CA THR A 234 7.15 -0.18 8.36
C THR A 234 7.71 0.06 9.76
N GLY A 235 6.86 0.35 10.77
CA GLY A 235 7.30 0.70 12.12
C GLY A 235 7.59 2.19 12.32
N ARG A 236 7.41 3.03 11.29
CA ARG A 236 7.35 4.49 11.35
C ARG A 236 6.05 4.97 10.74
N TRP A 237 5.63 6.21 11.02
CA TRP A 237 4.40 6.74 10.41
C TRP A 237 4.43 6.63 8.90
N PHE A 238 5.57 6.99 8.29
CA PHE A 238 5.80 6.92 6.85
C PHE A 238 7.15 6.25 6.57
N ALA A 239 7.20 5.44 5.51
CA ALA A 239 8.40 4.66 5.18
C ALA A 239 9.61 5.54 4.82
N HIS A 240 9.40 6.72 4.19
CA HIS A 240 10.48 7.65 3.87
C HIS A 240 11.23 8.18 5.10
N GLN A 241 10.63 8.12 6.29
CA GLN A 241 11.27 8.54 7.55
C GLN A 241 12.48 7.68 7.93
N TRP A 242 12.60 6.45 7.40
CA TRP A 242 13.80 5.63 7.56
C TRP A 242 15.03 6.25 6.84
N ALA A 243 14.81 6.92 5.72
CA ALA A 243 15.87 7.62 4.99
C ALA A 243 16.17 9.02 5.59
N GLY A 244 15.34 9.54 6.50
CA GLY A 244 15.48 10.88 7.06
C GLY A 244 15.24 12.00 6.05
N ILE A 245 14.44 11.76 5.02
CA ILE A 245 14.08 12.74 4.00
C ILE A 245 12.61 13.16 4.12
N GLN A 246 12.23 14.21 3.40
CA GLN A 246 10.85 14.68 3.31
C GLN A 246 10.44 14.80 1.84
N PRO A 247 9.29 14.23 1.43
CA PRO A 247 8.76 14.41 0.08
C PRO A 247 8.12 15.80 -0.09
N ASP A 248 7.87 16.18 -1.35
CA ASP A 248 7.05 17.35 -1.67
C ASP A 248 5.57 16.96 -1.82
N VAL A 249 5.28 15.71 -2.19
CA VAL A 249 3.92 15.17 -2.36
C VAL A 249 3.89 13.72 -1.88
N MET A 250 2.90 13.38 -1.04
CA MET A 250 2.79 12.06 -0.43
C MET A 250 1.33 11.55 -0.52
N PRO A 251 1.02 10.71 -1.50
CA PRO A 251 -0.25 9.97 -1.55
C PRO A 251 -0.35 8.93 -0.44
N LEU A 252 -1.55 8.84 0.17
CA LEU A 252 -1.91 7.92 1.26
C LEU A 252 -3.28 7.28 0.97
N ALA A 253 -3.49 6.07 1.48
CA ALA A 253 -4.80 5.40 1.50
C ALA A 253 -4.76 4.18 2.44
N LYS A 254 -5.41 3.08 2.05
CA LYS A 254 -5.35 1.76 2.71
C LYS A 254 -5.43 1.86 4.24
N GLY A 255 -4.28 1.71 4.90
CA GLY A 255 -4.16 1.72 6.34
C GLY A 255 -4.72 2.96 7.04
N LEU A 256 -4.85 4.08 6.34
CA LEU A 256 -5.37 5.33 6.89
C LEU A 256 -6.80 5.20 7.42
N GLY A 257 -7.65 4.39 6.76
CA GLY A 257 -9.05 4.21 7.14
C GLY A 257 -9.35 2.90 7.89
N SER A 258 -8.35 2.03 8.04
CA SER A 258 -8.50 0.71 8.67
C SER A 258 -9.75 -0.07 8.22
N GLY A 259 -9.99 -0.10 6.89
CA GLY A 259 -11.13 -0.76 6.25
C GLY A 259 -12.13 0.19 5.59
N VAL A 260 -12.24 1.41 6.05
CA VAL A 260 -13.10 2.44 5.42
C VAL A 260 -12.39 3.03 4.20
N PRO A 261 -13.05 3.11 3.02
CA PRO A 261 -12.47 3.75 1.84
C PRO A 261 -12.08 5.21 2.09
N ILE A 262 -10.80 5.51 1.95
CA ILE A 262 -10.22 6.85 2.13
C ILE A 262 -8.92 6.94 1.32
N GLY A 263 -8.62 8.11 0.82
CA GLY A 263 -7.34 8.50 0.29
C GLY A 263 -7.00 9.92 0.71
N ALA A 264 -5.73 10.25 0.69
CA ALA A 264 -5.25 11.61 0.93
C ALA A 264 -3.99 11.89 0.10
N VAL A 265 -3.78 13.14 -0.26
CA VAL A 265 -2.49 13.63 -0.73
C VAL A 265 -2.03 14.68 0.24
N VAL A 266 -0.91 14.44 0.91
CA VAL A 266 -0.29 15.41 1.81
C VAL A 266 0.84 16.09 1.06
N VAL A 267 0.90 17.42 1.09
CA VAL A 267 1.81 18.22 0.27
C VAL A 267 2.67 19.15 1.12
N GLY A 268 3.93 19.30 0.70
CA GLY A 268 4.88 20.24 1.26
C GLY A 268 4.75 21.64 0.67
N GLU A 269 5.64 22.53 1.10
CA GLU A 269 5.64 23.96 0.75
C GLU A 269 5.66 24.22 -0.76
N ARG A 270 6.43 23.42 -1.54
CA ARG A 270 6.53 23.56 -2.99
C ARG A 270 5.24 23.22 -3.73
N ALA A 271 4.36 22.39 -3.14
CA ALA A 271 3.17 21.86 -3.80
C ALA A 271 1.84 22.37 -3.23
N GLN A 272 1.83 22.98 -2.02
CA GLN A 272 0.60 23.34 -1.31
C GLN A 272 -0.31 24.34 -2.03
N HIS A 273 0.22 25.13 -2.95
CA HIS A 273 -0.54 26.14 -3.71
C HIS A 273 -0.67 25.82 -5.20
N VAL A 274 -0.20 24.65 -5.65
CA VAL A 274 -0.27 24.24 -7.07
C VAL A 274 -1.72 24.02 -7.52
N LEU A 275 -2.53 23.36 -6.70
CA LEU A 275 -3.96 23.21 -6.97
C LEU A 275 -4.76 24.25 -6.17
N GLY A 276 -5.63 24.96 -6.85
CA GLY A 276 -6.57 25.91 -6.28
C GLY A 276 -8.03 25.55 -6.60
N PRO A 277 -8.99 26.37 -6.15
CA PRO A 277 -10.41 26.14 -6.43
C PRO A 277 -10.68 25.89 -7.92
N GLY A 278 -11.42 24.81 -8.22
CA GLY A 278 -11.78 24.40 -9.58
C GLY A 278 -10.74 23.54 -10.31
N ASN A 279 -9.51 23.40 -9.81
CA ASN A 279 -8.48 22.58 -10.49
C ASN A 279 -8.66 21.07 -10.24
N HIS A 280 -9.16 20.70 -9.08
CA HIS A 280 -9.38 19.30 -8.71
C HIS A 280 -10.50 19.19 -7.68
N GLY A 281 -11.13 18.02 -7.59
CA GLY A 281 -12.21 17.78 -6.63
C GLY A 281 -12.72 16.34 -6.68
N THR A 282 -13.54 15.99 -5.72
CA THR A 282 -14.20 14.69 -5.61
C THR A 282 -15.53 14.87 -4.86
N THR A 283 -16.54 14.10 -5.21
CA THR A 283 -17.84 14.15 -4.53
C THR A 283 -17.76 13.58 -3.11
N PHE A 284 -17.18 12.40 -2.94
CA PHE A 284 -17.18 11.68 -1.66
C PHE A 284 -15.92 11.92 -0.83
N GLY A 285 -14.81 12.33 -1.42
CA GLY A 285 -13.56 12.54 -0.70
C GLY A 285 -13.69 13.57 0.40
N GLY A 286 -13.17 13.26 1.59
CA GLY A 286 -13.29 14.10 2.76
C GLY A 286 -14.63 14.01 3.51
N ASN A 287 -15.47 13.01 3.21
CA ASN A 287 -16.74 12.85 3.91
C ASN A 287 -16.55 12.57 5.41
N PRO A 288 -17.49 13.01 6.27
CA PRO A 288 -17.37 12.88 7.72
C PRO A 288 -17.09 11.46 8.22
N LEU A 289 -17.68 10.42 7.60
CA LEU A 289 -17.46 9.03 8.00
C LEU A 289 -16.01 8.58 7.75
N ALA A 290 -15.48 8.84 6.56
CA ALA A 290 -14.10 8.49 6.22
C ALA A 290 -13.09 9.30 7.06
N MET A 291 -13.37 10.59 7.30
CA MET A 291 -12.53 11.43 8.16
C MET A 291 -12.52 10.93 9.60
N ARG A 292 -13.69 10.51 10.15
CA ARG A 292 -13.76 9.90 11.49
C ARG A 292 -12.92 8.63 11.54
N ALA A 293 -12.99 7.78 10.51
CA ALA A 293 -12.18 6.57 10.44
C ALA A 293 -10.68 6.89 10.48
N GLY A 294 -10.22 7.86 9.69
CA GLY A 294 -8.82 8.29 9.67
C GLY A 294 -8.35 8.85 11.01
N VAL A 295 -9.11 9.77 11.58
CA VAL A 295 -8.80 10.37 12.90
C VAL A 295 -8.67 9.31 13.98
N GLU A 296 -9.63 8.40 14.08
CA GLU A 296 -9.61 7.33 15.09
C GLU A 296 -8.51 6.31 14.83
N THR A 297 -8.23 5.97 13.56
CA THR A 297 -7.15 5.05 13.23
C THR A 297 -5.81 5.61 13.73
N LEU A 298 -5.47 6.86 13.41
CA LEU A 298 -4.22 7.46 13.85
C LEU A 298 -4.15 7.59 15.38
N ARG A 299 -5.26 8.00 16.04
CA ARG A 299 -5.34 8.10 17.49
C ARG A 299 -5.09 6.73 18.17
N ILE A 300 -5.74 5.69 17.70
CA ILE A 300 -5.59 4.34 18.26
C ILE A 300 -4.16 3.83 18.06
N MET A 301 -3.59 4.05 16.88
CA MET A 301 -2.21 3.63 16.58
C MET A 301 -1.21 4.28 17.52
N GLU A 302 -1.41 5.55 17.86
CA GLU A 302 -0.56 6.30 18.80
C GLU A 302 -0.74 5.82 20.24
N GLU A 303 -1.99 5.71 20.71
CA GLU A 303 -2.32 5.27 22.06
C GLU A 303 -1.86 3.83 22.37
N ASP A 304 -2.02 2.94 21.39
CA ASP A 304 -1.72 1.52 21.56
C ASP A 304 -0.27 1.17 21.13
N GLY A 305 0.54 2.18 20.74
CA GLY A 305 1.97 1.99 20.41
C GLY A 305 2.22 1.12 19.18
N LEU A 306 1.32 1.15 18.18
CA LEU A 306 1.33 0.20 17.08
C LEU A 306 2.52 0.35 16.12
N LEU A 307 3.19 1.50 16.09
CA LEU A 307 4.44 1.64 15.32
C LEU A 307 5.55 0.78 15.90
N ALA A 308 5.74 0.83 17.21
CA ALA A 308 6.72 0.00 17.91
C ALA A 308 6.39 -1.48 17.77
N ASN A 309 5.09 -1.85 17.87
CA ASN A 309 4.65 -3.21 17.64
C ASN A 309 4.94 -3.67 16.21
N ALA A 310 4.67 -2.85 15.19
CA ALA A 310 4.96 -3.19 13.80
C ALA A 310 6.45 -3.41 13.54
N ALA A 311 7.32 -2.60 14.13
CA ALA A 311 8.77 -2.79 14.05
C ALA A 311 9.20 -4.10 14.73
N ALA A 312 8.77 -4.32 15.98
CA ALA A 312 9.15 -5.49 16.76
C ALA A 312 8.64 -6.80 16.15
N MET A 313 7.36 -6.84 15.78
CA MET A 313 6.74 -8.04 15.19
C MET A 313 7.24 -8.29 13.76
N GLY A 314 7.56 -7.23 13.02
CA GLY A 314 8.18 -7.34 11.71
C GLY A 314 9.56 -7.98 11.78
N THR A 315 10.41 -7.51 12.69
CA THR A 315 11.73 -8.12 12.95
C THR A 315 11.58 -9.58 13.38
N LEU A 316 10.69 -9.86 14.34
CA LEU A 316 10.46 -11.23 14.83
C LEU A 316 10.01 -12.16 13.70
N LEU A 317 9.07 -11.73 12.85
CA LEU A 317 8.59 -12.55 11.72
C LEU A 317 9.68 -12.77 10.68
N MET A 318 10.40 -11.72 10.30
CA MET A 318 11.52 -11.81 9.35
C MET A 318 12.61 -12.76 9.82
N ASP A 319 13.05 -12.64 11.08
CA ASP A 319 14.11 -13.47 11.65
C ASP A 319 13.65 -14.92 11.82
N THR A 320 12.39 -15.13 12.23
CA THR A 320 11.80 -16.47 12.33
C THR A 320 11.76 -17.17 10.96
N LEU A 321 11.33 -16.46 9.91
CA LEU A 321 11.29 -17.02 8.56
C LEU A 321 12.69 -17.31 8.04
N LYS A 322 13.66 -16.41 8.23
CA LYS A 322 15.07 -16.62 7.85
C LYS A 322 15.66 -17.84 8.55
N ALA A 323 15.48 -17.96 9.86
CA ALA A 323 16.01 -19.06 10.64
C ALA A 323 15.41 -20.42 10.22
N ARG A 324 14.09 -20.47 10.03
CA ARG A 324 13.38 -21.72 9.74
C ARG A 324 13.48 -22.18 8.28
N LEU A 325 13.83 -21.27 7.37
CA LEU A 325 14.03 -21.56 5.95
C LEU A 325 15.51 -21.49 5.53
N ALA A 326 16.46 -21.38 6.49
CA ALA A 326 17.89 -21.19 6.22
C ALA A 326 18.47 -22.24 5.28
N ASP A 327 18.12 -23.51 5.48
CA ASP A 327 18.61 -24.65 4.69
C ASP A 327 17.65 -25.05 3.57
N THR A 328 16.64 -24.22 3.26
CA THR A 328 15.63 -24.52 2.23
C THR A 328 16.11 -24.01 0.88
N ALA A 329 16.62 -24.93 0.06
CA ALA A 329 17.01 -24.62 -1.32
C ALA A 329 15.81 -24.02 -2.11
N GLY A 330 16.07 -22.96 -2.89
CA GLY A 330 15.05 -22.31 -3.69
C GLY A 330 14.38 -21.10 -3.00
N VAL A 331 14.73 -20.76 -1.76
CA VAL A 331 14.45 -19.43 -1.20
C VAL A 331 15.54 -18.46 -1.68
N VAL A 332 15.13 -17.45 -2.43
CA VAL A 332 16.06 -16.53 -3.14
C VAL A 332 16.40 -15.30 -2.29
N ALA A 333 15.37 -14.68 -1.70
CA ALA A 333 15.56 -13.45 -0.92
C ALA A 333 14.44 -13.22 0.10
N TYR A 334 14.79 -12.46 1.13
CA TYR A 334 13.86 -11.88 2.09
C TYR A 334 13.94 -10.36 1.97
N ARG A 335 12.81 -9.70 1.82
CA ARG A 335 12.75 -8.23 1.62
C ARG A 335 11.64 -7.62 2.45
N GLY A 336 11.78 -6.33 2.73
CA GLY A 336 10.76 -5.54 3.39
C GLY A 336 11.23 -4.84 4.64
N GLU A 337 10.31 -4.15 5.31
CA GLU A 337 10.53 -3.39 6.53
C GLU A 337 9.28 -3.47 7.41
N GLY A 338 9.44 -3.64 8.72
CA GLY A 338 8.33 -3.80 9.64
C GLY A 338 7.41 -4.97 9.21
N LEU A 339 6.11 -4.71 9.17
CA LEU A 339 5.10 -5.71 8.77
C LEU A 339 4.74 -5.64 7.26
N MET A 340 5.69 -5.28 6.42
CA MET A 340 5.61 -5.40 4.97
C MET A 340 6.73 -6.31 4.49
N ILE A 341 6.46 -7.63 4.40
CA ILE A 341 7.47 -8.67 4.21
C ILE A 341 7.21 -9.45 2.92
N GLY A 342 8.29 -9.73 2.18
CA GLY A 342 8.32 -10.58 1.00
C GLY A 342 9.35 -11.69 1.12
N VAL A 343 8.96 -12.91 0.80
CA VAL A 343 9.86 -14.07 0.65
C VAL A 343 9.85 -14.47 -0.82
N GLU A 344 10.95 -14.24 -1.52
CA GLU A 344 11.10 -14.60 -2.93
C GLU A 344 11.54 -16.05 -3.08
N LEU A 345 10.84 -16.78 -3.95
CA LEU A 345 11.14 -18.18 -4.27
C LEU A 345 11.69 -18.28 -5.70
N ALA A 346 12.44 -19.33 -5.98
CA ALA A 346 13.12 -19.55 -7.27
C ALA A 346 12.15 -19.69 -8.45
N ARG A 347 10.90 -20.10 -8.19
CA ARG A 347 9.87 -20.34 -9.22
C ARG A 347 8.53 -19.70 -8.90
N PRO A 348 7.62 -19.54 -9.87
CA PRO A 348 6.27 -19.06 -9.64
C PRO A 348 5.54 -19.87 -8.57
N CYS A 349 5.01 -19.20 -7.55
CA CYS A 349 4.48 -19.84 -6.35
C CYS A 349 2.99 -19.52 -6.08
N GLY A 350 2.22 -19.16 -7.11
CA GLY A 350 0.80 -18.80 -6.98
C GLY A 350 -0.04 -19.89 -6.29
N VAL A 351 0.32 -21.18 -6.40
CA VAL A 351 -0.35 -22.30 -5.73
C VAL A 351 -0.30 -22.18 -4.19
N LEU A 352 0.70 -21.50 -3.63
CA LEU A 352 0.79 -21.28 -2.19
C LEU A 352 -0.37 -20.46 -1.63
N LEU A 353 -1.03 -19.65 -2.45
CA LEU A 353 -2.23 -18.91 -2.05
C LEU A 353 -3.35 -19.85 -1.57
N THR A 354 -3.65 -20.88 -2.36
CA THR A 354 -4.67 -21.88 -2.02
C THR A 354 -4.20 -22.77 -0.88
N ARG A 355 -2.95 -23.26 -0.91
CA ARG A 355 -2.41 -24.12 0.13
C ARG A 355 -2.36 -23.43 1.51
N ALA A 356 -2.04 -22.15 1.54
CA ALA A 356 -2.06 -21.37 2.78
C ALA A 356 -3.49 -21.19 3.30
N ALA A 357 -4.45 -20.88 2.42
CA ALA A 357 -5.86 -20.82 2.79
C ALA A 357 -6.36 -22.17 3.32
N ASP A 358 -5.98 -23.28 2.70
CA ASP A 358 -6.28 -24.64 3.18
C ASP A 358 -5.66 -24.92 4.55
N ALA A 359 -4.54 -24.33 4.88
CA ALA A 359 -3.91 -24.38 6.19
C ALA A 359 -4.46 -23.30 7.17
N GLY A 360 -5.52 -22.56 6.80
CA GLY A 360 -6.14 -21.53 7.63
C GLY A 360 -5.32 -20.23 7.72
N LEU A 361 -4.47 -19.92 6.73
CA LEU A 361 -3.65 -18.71 6.70
C LEU A 361 -3.94 -17.91 5.41
N LEU A 362 -4.26 -16.63 5.54
CA LEU A 362 -4.44 -15.75 4.39
C LEU A 362 -3.16 -14.97 4.09
N ILE A 363 -2.63 -15.17 2.88
CA ILE A 363 -1.43 -14.50 2.35
C ILE A 363 -1.71 -13.95 0.97
N SER A 364 -0.73 -13.33 0.33
CA SER A 364 -0.75 -13.08 -1.12
C SER A 364 0.56 -13.49 -1.78
N VAL A 365 0.50 -13.69 -3.10
CA VAL A 365 1.68 -13.88 -3.95
C VAL A 365 1.70 -12.73 -4.94
N THR A 366 2.84 -12.03 -5.05
CA THR A 366 3.05 -10.91 -5.95
C THR A 366 4.30 -11.15 -6.82
N ALA A 367 4.39 -10.46 -7.96
CA ALA A 367 5.47 -10.67 -8.93
C ALA A 367 5.72 -12.15 -9.26
N ASP A 368 4.65 -12.95 -9.34
CA ASP A 368 4.58 -14.38 -9.65
C ASP A 368 5.26 -15.29 -8.61
N ARG A 369 6.31 -14.85 -7.92
CA ARG A 369 7.20 -15.69 -7.08
C ARG A 369 7.46 -15.18 -5.66
N VAL A 370 6.83 -14.10 -5.23
CA VAL A 370 7.07 -13.51 -3.91
C VAL A 370 5.85 -13.74 -3.01
N VAL A 371 6.02 -14.54 -1.98
CA VAL A 371 5.05 -14.64 -0.88
C VAL A 371 5.09 -13.34 -0.11
N ARG A 372 3.96 -12.62 -0.06
CA ARG A 372 3.83 -11.33 0.61
C ARG A 372 2.98 -11.45 1.87
N LEU A 373 3.51 -10.92 2.98
CA LEU A 373 2.86 -10.87 4.27
C LEU A 373 2.65 -9.41 4.70
N LEU A 374 1.40 -9.09 5.04
CA LEU A 374 0.93 -7.75 5.43
C LEU A 374 -0.06 -7.85 6.60
N PRO A 375 0.27 -8.53 7.71
CA PRO A 375 -0.67 -8.73 8.81
C PRO A 375 -1.11 -7.38 9.43
N PRO A 376 -2.24 -7.32 10.17
CA PRO A 376 -2.62 -6.14 10.94
C PRO A 376 -1.51 -5.70 11.90
N LEU A 377 -1.40 -4.38 12.18
CA LEU A 377 -0.33 -3.87 13.06
C LEU A 377 -0.51 -4.24 14.53
N ILE A 378 -1.67 -4.77 14.89
CA ILE A 378 -2.00 -5.28 16.24
C ILE A 378 -1.53 -6.72 16.46
N ILE A 379 -0.89 -7.35 15.47
CA ILE A 379 -0.45 -8.75 15.54
C ILE A 379 0.44 -8.99 16.76
N THR A 380 0.26 -10.14 17.41
CA THR A 380 1.01 -10.58 18.57
C THR A 380 2.17 -11.51 18.20
N ALA A 381 3.13 -11.70 19.11
CA ALA A 381 4.22 -12.64 18.92
C ALA A 381 3.74 -14.10 18.74
N ALA A 382 2.64 -14.48 19.42
CA ALA A 382 2.05 -15.80 19.24
C ALA A 382 1.46 -15.98 17.83
N GLU A 383 0.81 -14.96 17.28
CA GLU A 383 0.27 -14.99 15.91
C GLU A 383 1.40 -14.95 14.87
N VAL A 384 2.51 -14.25 15.14
CA VAL A 384 3.73 -14.30 14.31
C VAL A 384 4.30 -15.72 14.26
N ALA A 385 4.41 -16.39 15.40
CA ALA A 385 4.85 -17.79 15.45
C ALA A 385 3.89 -18.70 14.66
N GLU A 386 2.58 -18.50 14.80
CA GLU A 386 1.55 -19.24 14.07
C GLU A 386 1.63 -19.03 12.55
N ILE A 387 1.90 -17.79 12.07
CA ILE A 387 2.18 -17.54 10.63
C ILE A 387 3.34 -18.43 10.17
N ALA A 388 4.45 -18.43 10.90
CA ALA A 388 5.62 -19.21 10.55
C ALA A 388 5.35 -20.72 10.61
N ASP A 389 4.62 -21.20 11.61
CA ASP A 389 4.25 -22.61 11.77
C ASP A 389 3.41 -23.14 10.59
N ARG A 390 2.51 -22.30 10.07
CA ARG A 390 1.66 -22.67 8.93
C ARG A 390 2.40 -22.49 7.59
N LEU A 391 3.17 -21.41 7.42
CA LEU A 391 3.73 -21.03 6.13
C LEU A 391 5.03 -21.80 5.79
N VAL A 392 5.93 -21.99 6.76
CA VAL A 392 7.24 -22.61 6.51
C VAL A 392 7.12 -24.01 5.92
N PRO A 393 6.32 -24.93 6.48
CA PRO A 393 6.15 -26.27 5.89
C PRO A 393 5.59 -26.23 4.46
N LEU A 394 4.71 -25.27 4.16
CA LEU A 394 4.13 -25.12 2.81
C LEU A 394 5.18 -24.69 1.78
N ILE A 395 6.06 -23.74 2.15
CA ILE A 395 7.17 -23.31 1.29
C ILE A 395 8.16 -24.46 1.07
N GLN A 396 8.54 -25.18 2.14
CA GLN A 396 9.46 -26.32 2.07
C GLN A 396 8.90 -27.43 1.18
N ALA A 397 7.65 -27.84 1.39
CA ALA A 397 6.99 -28.85 0.56
C ALA A 397 6.91 -28.42 -0.90
N PHE A 398 6.50 -27.16 -1.17
CA PHE A 398 6.43 -26.59 -2.50
C PHE A 398 7.79 -26.66 -3.22
N LEU A 399 8.87 -26.25 -2.57
CA LEU A 399 10.19 -26.24 -3.20
C LEU A 399 10.76 -27.66 -3.38
N ALA A 400 10.44 -28.61 -2.51
CA ALA A 400 10.87 -30.00 -2.63
C ALA A 400 10.19 -30.76 -3.79
N GLU A 401 9.01 -30.38 -4.25
CA GLU A 401 8.31 -30.98 -5.39
C GLU A 401 9.11 -30.94 -6.70
N GLU A 402 9.99 -29.97 -6.89
CA GLU A 402 10.82 -29.81 -8.09
C GLU A 402 12.13 -30.62 -8.02
N ALA A 403 12.60 -30.92 -6.81
CA ALA A 403 13.80 -31.72 -6.62
C ALA A 403 13.54 -33.23 -6.90
N ALA A 404 12.26 -33.63 -7.02
CA ALA A 404 11.81 -34.99 -7.26
C ALA A 404 11.33 -35.24 -8.70
N ALA A 405 11.22 -34.22 -9.55
CA ALA A 405 10.83 -34.27 -10.95
C ALA A 405 12.03 -34.02 -11.89
#